data_7c2ca8839bacc9111a7b432ba3da08dd
#
_entry.id   7c2ca8839bacc9111a7b432ba3da08dd
#
_cell.length_a   1.000
_cell.length_b   1.000
_cell.length_c   1.000
_cell.angle_alpha   90.00
_cell.angle_beta   90.00
_cell.angle_gamma   90.00
#
_symmetry.space_group_name_H-M   'P 1'
#
loop_
_entity.id
_entity.type
_entity.pdbx_description
1 polymer ?
#
loop_
_entity_poly.entity_id
_entity_poly.type
_entity_poly.pdbx_seq_one_letter_code
_entity_poly.pdbx_strand_id
1 'polypeptide(L)'
;MHNRKLLLAILLASLHASAQAVDGVTLIDQAKALAGNVTPGDAPGFPVTLNRSGSYRLSGNLTVANTDTTAVLITAPNVTLDLNGFAIAGPVTCTLTLGPTCTGQSASEDDGIGVDIAAGLGWAGIAVRNGQIRGLGGLGLRAGDDSWGMRMDDLSLINNGRGGMVVNGAVVSRSLVMANDGPGVQGHSVLLTESQASNNNGHGLSAMGARGGNFFQSNHGPGANANVTPGTVNTTPNVCGSIACP
;
A
#
# COMPACT_ATOMS: atom_id res chain seq x y z
N MET A 1 56.81 2.83 -34.30
CA MET A 1 55.82 3.90 -34.09
C MET A 1 54.37 3.42 -34.02
N HIS A 2 54.03 2.15 -34.32
CA HIS A 2 52.66 1.60 -34.31
C HIS A 2 52.11 1.31 -32.94
N ASN A 3 52.94 0.91 -31.97
CA ASN A 3 52.47 0.48 -30.65
C ASN A 3 52.00 1.63 -29.70
N ARG A 4 52.46 2.87 -29.96
CA ARG A 4 52.01 4.03 -29.16
C ARG A 4 50.60 4.49 -29.49
N LYS A 5 50.13 4.31 -30.69
CA LYS A 5 48.77 4.68 -31.14
C LYS A 5 47.71 3.68 -30.63
N LEU A 6 48.10 2.40 -30.48
CA LEU A 6 47.22 1.36 -29.96
C LEU A 6 46.96 1.52 -28.45
N LEU A 7 48.00 1.88 -27.70
CA LEU A 7 47.87 2.14 -26.25
C LEU A 7 47.03 3.37 -25.95
N LEU A 8 47.04 4.40 -26.78
CA LEU A 8 46.23 5.60 -26.60
C LEU A 8 44.73 5.32 -26.87
N ALA A 9 44.41 4.45 -27.83
CA ALA A 9 43.05 4.04 -28.15
C ALA A 9 42.43 3.19 -27.05
N ILE A 10 43.19 2.33 -26.39
CA ILE A 10 42.73 1.52 -25.25
C ILE A 10 42.48 2.37 -24.00
N LEU A 11 43.30 3.41 -23.81
CA LEU A 11 43.14 4.31 -22.65
C LEU A 11 41.90 5.24 -22.77
N LEU A 12 41.46 5.59 -23.99
CA LEU A 12 40.27 6.38 -24.23
C LEU A 12 38.95 5.54 -24.13
N ALA A 13 39.03 4.23 -24.34
CA ALA A 13 37.88 3.34 -24.24
C ALA A 13 37.46 3.04 -22.77
N SER A 14 38.35 3.26 -21.81
CA SER A 14 38.09 2.98 -20.38
C SER A 14 37.45 4.17 -19.60
N LEU A 15 37.22 5.30 -20.24
CA LEU A 15 36.66 6.51 -19.58
C LEU A 15 35.13 6.69 -19.75
N HIS A 16 34.45 5.68 -20.26
CA HIS A 16 32.98 5.66 -20.19
C HIS A 16 32.52 5.00 -18.93
N ALA A 17 32.99 5.49 -17.77
CA ALA A 17 32.23 5.36 -16.54
C ALA A 17 30.96 6.17 -16.76
N SER A 18 29.89 5.52 -17.15
CA SER A 18 28.56 6.11 -17.16
C SER A 18 28.31 6.64 -15.73
N ALA A 19 28.46 7.94 -15.55
CA ALA A 19 27.86 8.61 -14.43
C ALA A 19 26.35 8.37 -14.58
N GLN A 20 25.86 7.32 -13.95
CA GLN A 20 24.44 7.14 -13.71
C GLN A 20 24.06 8.28 -12.77
N ALA A 21 23.60 9.38 -13.32
CA ALA A 21 22.83 10.34 -12.56
C ALA A 21 21.57 9.57 -12.10
N VAL A 22 21.61 9.09 -10.89
CA VAL A 22 20.46 8.46 -10.23
C VAL A 22 19.56 9.60 -9.79
N ASP A 23 18.88 10.22 -10.71
CA ASP A 23 17.65 10.95 -10.41
C ASP A 23 16.52 9.93 -10.24
N GLY A 24 16.66 9.33 -9.27
CA GLY A 24 16.28 8.25 -8.44
C GLY A 24 14.83 7.86 -8.42
N VAL A 25 14.04 7.80 -9.48
CA VAL A 25 12.76 7.07 -9.48
C VAL A 25 12.94 5.73 -10.19
N THR A 26 12.83 4.64 -9.44
CA THR A 26 12.79 3.30 -10.02
C THR A 26 11.39 3.00 -10.55
N LEU A 27 11.26 2.73 -11.85
CA LEU A 27 9.99 2.35 -12.46
C LEU A 27 9.73 0.86 -12.29
N ILE A 28 8.47 0.54 -11.99
CA ILE A 28 7.99 -0.82 -11.78
C ILE A 28 6.77 -1.05 -12.65
N ASP A 29 6.79 -2.09 -13.47
CA ASP A 29 5.65 -2.63 -14.18
C ASP A 29 5.61 -4.15 -14.05
N GLN A 30 4.60 -4.79 -14.64
CA GLN A 30 4.44 -6.24 -14.57
C GLN A 30 5.66 -7.00 -15.14
N ALA A 31 6.24 -6.53 -16.23
CA ALA A 31 7.39 -7.19 -16.85
C ALA A 31 8.62 -7.09 -15.93
N LYS A 32 8.85 -5.92 -15.34
CA LYS A 32 9.93 -5.70 -14.40
C LYS A 32 9.75 -6.52 -13.11
N ALA A 33 8.54 -6.60 -12.58
CA ALA A 33 8.22 -7.45 -11.43
C ALA A 33 8.53 -8.93 -11.72
N LEU A 34 8.09 -9.44 -12.87
CA LEU A 34 8.34 -10.83 -13.26
C LEU A 34 9.82 -11.12 -13.56
N ALA A 35 10.57 -10.14 -14.02
CA ALA A 35 12.01 -10.27 -14.26
C ALA A 35 12.84 -10.19 -12.97
N GLY A 36 12.30 -9.58 -11.92
CA GLY A 36 12.99 -9.32 -10.66
C GLY A 36 14.04 -8.22 -10.74
N ASN A 37 14.84 -8.12 -9.69
CA ASN A 37 15.93 -7.16 -9.60
C ASN A 37 15.46 -5.68 -9.73
N VAL A 38 14.27 -5.40 -9.20
CA VAL A 38 13.77 -4.02 -9.00
C VAL A 38 14.69 -3.29 -8.04
N THR A 39 15.05 -3.96 -6.94
CA THR A 39 16.15 -3.61 -6.06
C THR A 39 17.19 -4.75 -6.08
N PRO A 40 18.45 -4.50 -5.73
CA PRO A 40 19.46 -5.57 -5.68
C PRO A 40 19.02 -6.73 -4.78
N GLY A 41 18.96 -7.92 -5.36
CA GLY A 41 18.53 -9.14 -4.67
C GLY A 41 17.02 -9.40 -4.65
N ASP A 42 16.21 -8.54 -5.26
CA ASP A 42 14.80 -8.83 -5.50
C ASP A 42 14.66 -9.99 -6.49
N ALA A 43 13.95 -11.03 -6.07
CA ALA A 43 13.76 -12.24 -6.87
C ALA A 43 12.76 -12.00 -8.02
N PRO A 44 12.84 -12.78 -9.11
CA PRO A 44 11.80 -12.76 -10.15
C PRO A 44 10.43 -13.13 -9.60
N GLY A 45 9.40 -12.37 -10.01
CA GLY A 45 8.02 -12.58 -9.59
C GLY A 45 7.56 -11.70 -8.45
N PHE A 46 6.65 -12.20 -7.68
CA PHE A 46 6.07 -11.52 -6.53
C PHE A 46 6.47 -12.20 -5.21
N PRO A 47 6.63 -11.44 -4.11
CA PRO A 47 6.47 -9.98 -4.04
C PRO A 47 7.65 -9.24 -4.69
N VAL A 48 7.36 -8.07 -5.29
CA VAL A 48 8.42 -7.10 -5.59
C VAL A 48 8.97 -6.56 -4.28
N THR A 49 10.23 -6.83 -4.00
CA THR A 49 10.86 -6.46 -2.72
C THR A 49 11.61 -5.14 -2.83
N LEU A 50 11.18 -4.15 -2.06
CA LEU A 50 11.82 -2.84 -1.96
C LEU A 50 12.71 -2.80 -0.70
N ASN A 51 13.95 -3.23 -0.85
CA ASN A 51 14.91 -3.38 0.24
C ASN A 51 15.92 -2.22 0.34
N ARG A 52 15.66 -1.11 -0.35
CA ARG A 52 16.46 0.12 -0.30
C ARG A 52 15.58 1.34 -0.20
N SER A 53 16.03 2.31 0.59
CA SER A 53 15.46 3.66 0.61
C SER A 53 15.45 4.27 -0.79
N GLY A 54 14.40 5.01 -1.12
CA GLY A 54 14.30 5.66 -2.43
C GLY A 54 12.88 5.87 -2.91
N SER A 55 12.78 6.36 -4.14
CA SER A 55 11.51 6.62 -4.82
C SER A 55 11.24 5.55 -5.86
N TYR A 56 10.08 4.95 -5.78
CA TYR A 56 9.57 3.92 -6.67
C TYR A 56 8.25 4.38 -7.27
N ARG A 57 8.03 4.08 -8.54
CA ARG A 57 6.80 4.47 -9.23
C ARG A 57 6.32 3.37 -10.15
N LEU A 58 5.03 3.11 -10.12
CA LEU A 58 4.44 2.23 -11.12
C LEU A 58 4.42 2.91 -12.49
N SER A 59 4.78 2.18 -13.52
CA SER A 59 4.63 2.55 -14.93
C SER A 59 3.62 1.66 -15.67
N GLY A 60 2.93 0.79 -14.94
CA GLY A 60 1.85 -0.08 -15.39
C GLY A 60 1.19 -0.76 -14.21
N ASN A 61 0.06 -1.42 -14.44
CA ASN A 61 -0.60 -2.20 -13.40
C ASN A 61 0.25 -3.40 -12.98
N LEU A 62 0.15 -3.77 -11.70
CA LEU A 62 0.66 -5.05 -11.20
C LEU A 62 -0.52 -5.99 -10.95
N THR A 63 -0.43 -7.22 -11.42
CA THR A 63 -1.46 -8.22 -11.24
C THR A 63 -0.85 -9.49 -10.65
N VAL A 64 -1.33 -9.89 -9.47
CA VAL A 64 -1.00 -11.17 -8.87
C VAL A 64 -2.04 -12.22 -9.26
N ALA A 65 -1.60 -13.43 -9.57
CA ALA A 65 -2.47 -14.48 -10.09
C ALA A 65 -3.18 -15.26 -8.98
N ASN A 66 -2.61 -15.33 -7.79
CA ASN A 66 -3.08 -16.13 -6.67
C ASN A 66 -3.50 -15.27 -5.49
N THR A 67 -4.43 -15.77 -4.71
CA THR A 67 -5.00 -15.09 -3.54
C THR A 67 -4.01 -14.92 -2.39
N ASP A 68 -3.04 -15.82 -2.27
CA ASP A 68 -2.03 -15.80 -1.21
C ASP A 68 -0.75 -15.05 -1.60
N THR A 69 -0.72 -14.47 -2.80
CA THR A 69 0.47 -13.76 -3.30
C THR A 69 0.45 -12.29 -2.87
N THR A 70 1.43 -11.90 -2.08
CA THR A 70 1.72 -10.49 -1.77
C THR A 70 2.35 -9.81 -2.98
N ALA A 71 1.89 -8.61 -3.32
CA ALA A 71 2.35 -7.95 -4.54
C ALA A 71 3.64 -7.13 -4.34
N VAL A 72 3.70 -6.32 -3.29
CA VAL A 72 4.89 -5.50 -2.98
C VAL A 72 5.25 -5.68 -1.51
N LEU A 73 6.52 -5.91 -1.22
CA LEU A 73 7.08 -6.00 0.12
C LEU A 73 8.12 -4.89 0.33
N ILE A 74 7.90 -4.02 1.31
CA ILE A 74 8.82 -2.94 1.67
C ILE A 74 9.57 -3.35 2.94
N THR A 75 10.89 -3.49 2.81
CA THR A 75 11.77 -3.91 3.92
C THR A 75 12.82 -2.87 4.29
N ALA A 76 12.76 -1.67 3.69
CA ALA A 76 13.67 -0.57 4.00
C ALA A 76 12.89 0.68 4.46
N PRO A 77 13.47 1.51 5.31
CA PRO A 77 12.90 2.81 5.65
C PRO A 77 13.09 3.82 4.50
N ASN A 78 12.40 4.96 4.60
CA ASN A 78 12.48 6.09 3.66
C ASN A 78 12.19 5.66 2.20
N VAL A 79 11.12 4.87 2.03
CA VAL A 79 10.61 4.44 0.73
C VAL A 79 9.39 5.27 0.37
N THR A 80 9.36 5.83 -0.83
CA THR A 80 8.15 6.37 -1.44
C THR A 80 7.72 5.45 -2.58
N LEU A 81 6.54 4.87 -2.48
CA LEU A 81 5.88 4.09 -3.53
C LEU A 81 4.71 4.90 -4.10
N ASP A 82 4.89 5.43 -5.29
CA ASP A 82 3.86 6.15 -6.05
C ASP A 82 3.21 5.19 -7.05
N LEU A 83 1.94 4.86 -6.84
CA LEU A 83 1.20 3.99 -7.76
C LEU A 83 0.86 4.70 -9.07
N ASN A 84 1.03 6.03 -9.16
CA ASN A 84 0.94 6.82 -10.39
C ASN A 84 -0.39 6.62 -11.15
N GLY A 85 -1.48 6.44 -10.41
CA GLY A 85 -2.80 6.16 -10.96
C GLY A 85 -3.04 4.71 -11.40
N PHE A 86 -2.01 3.86 -11.37
CA PHE A 86 -2.13 2.44 -11.70
C PHE A 86 -2.70 1.62 -10.54
N ALA A 87 -3.02 0.37 -10.84
CA ALA A 87 -3.57 -0.58 -9.89
C ALA A 87 -2.60 -1.70 -9.54
N ILE A 88 -2.62 -2.10 -8.26
CA ILE A 88 -2.20 -3.42 -7.80
C ILE A 88 -3.48 -4.24 -7.68
N ALA A 89 -3.59 -5.33 -8.43
CA ALA A 89 -4.81 -6.12 -8.54
C ALA A 89 -4.57 -7.61 -8.27
N GLY A 90 -5.49 -8.22 -7.54
CA GLY A 90 -5.54 -9.66 -7.30
C GLY A 90 -6.79 -10.30 -7.92
N PRO A 91 -6.96 -11.61 -7.77
CA PRO A 91 -8.05 -12.38 -8.40
C PRO A 91 -9.35 -12.38 -7.59
N VAL A 92 -9.40 -11.79 -6.39
CA VAL A 92 -10.57 -11.82 -5.51
C VAL A 92 -11.73 -11.02 -6.07
N THR A 93 -12.93 -11.55 -5.94
CA THR A 93 -14.17 -10.86 -6.27
C THR A 93 -15.07 -10.80 -5.04
N CYS A 94 -15.67 -9.64 -4.81
CA CYS A 94 -16.58 -9.44 -3.69
C CYS A 94 -18.00 -9.12 -4.17
N THR A 95 -18.98 -9.48 -3.36
CA THR A 95 -20.37 -9.07 -3.60
C THR A 95 -20.49 -7.55 -3.40
N LEU A 96 -21.39 -6.92 -4.14
CA LEU A 96 -21.69 -5.50 -3.97
C LEU A 96 -22.89 -5.25 -3.03
N THR A 97 -23.23 -6.24 -2.22
CA THR A 97 -24.27 -6.13 -1.20
C THR A 97 -23.77 -5.35 0.03
N LEU A 98 -24.69 -4.91 0.88
CA LEU A 98 -24.35 -4.37 2.19
C LEU A 98 -23.75 -5.50 3.05
N GLY A 99 -22.53 -5.31 3.56
CA GLY A 99 -21.73 -6.37 4.16
C GLY A 99 -21.14 -7.28 3.07
N PRO A 100 -20.18 -6.77 2.28
CA PRO A 100 -19.60 -7.53 1.19
C PRO A 100 -18.94 -8.79 1.71
N THR A 101 -19.12 -9.88 0.99
CA THR A 101 -18.37 -11.12 1.19
C THR A 101 -17.55 -11.39 -0.05
N CYS A 102 -16.28 -11.72 0.16
CA CYS A 102 -15.37 -11.97 -0.94
C CYS A 102 -15.13 -13.47 -1.13
N THR A 103 -14.99 -13.90 -2.37
CA THR A 103 -14.58 -15.26 -2.72
C THR A 103 -13.09 -15.26 -3.10
N GLY A 104 -12.35 -16.26 -2.62
CA GLY A 104 -10.91 -16.37 -2.85
C GLY A 104 -10.10 -15.56 -1.86
N GLN A 105 -10.53 -15.48 -0.60
CA GLN A 105 -9.69 -14.94 0.45
C GLN A 105 -8.40 -15.75 0.59
N SER A 106 -7.33 -15.09 1.01
CA SER A 106 -6.09 -15.76 1.39
C SER A 106 -6.32 -16.73 2.55
N ALA A 107 -5.62 -17.86 2.54
CA ALA A 107 -5.68 -18.83 3.61
C ALA A 107 -5.08 -18.30 4.93
N SER A 108 -4.12 -17.38 4.84
CA SER A 108 -3.46 -16.73 5.97
C SER A 108 -3.74 -15.23 6.01
N GLU A 109 -3.75 -14.66 7.20
CA GLU A 109 -3.85 -13.19 7.39
C GLU A 109 -2.56 -12.47 6.97
N ASP A 110 -1.46 -13.19 6.90
CA ASP A 110 -0.14 -12.67 6.56
C ASP A 110 0.16 -12.71 5.05
N ASP A 111 -0.73 -13.29 4.25
CA ASP A 111 -0.53 -13.51 2.82
C ASP A 111 -1.53 -12.71 1.98
N GLY A 112 -1.26 -12.64 0.69
CA GLY A 112 -2.17 -12.03 -0.28
C GLY A 112 -2.33 -10.51 -0.14
N ILE A 113 -1.31 -9.82 0.34
CA ILE A 113 -1.34 -8.39 0.66
C ILE A 113 -0.91 -7.56 -0.56
N GLY A 114 -1.61 -6.44 -0.80
CA GLY A 114 -1.26 -5.56 -1.90
C GLY A 114 0.08 -4.88 -1.70
N VAL A 115 0.22 -4.13 -0.61
CA VAL A 115 1.49 -3.54 -0.18
C VAL A 115 1.72 -3.91 1.28
N ASP A 116 2.77 -4.68 1.52
CA ASP A 116 3.18 -5.12 2.86
C ASP A 116 4.44 -4.38 3.29
N ILE A 117 4.38 -3.69 4.41
CA ILE A 117 5.49 -2.99 5.03
C ILE A 117 5.97 -3.85 6.20
N ALA A 118 7.20 -4.32 6.13
CA ALA A 118 7.77 -5.21 7.13
C ALA A 118 7.72 -4.62 8.55
N ALA A 119 7.61 -5.49 9.54
CA ALA A 119 7.67 -5.11 10.94
C ALA A 119 9.09 -4.65 11.35
N GLY A 120 9.17 -3.88 12.43
CA GLY A 120 10.44 -3.53 13.07
C GLY A 120 11.27 -2.47 12.36
N LEU A 121 10.70 -1.70 11.42
CA LEU A 121 11.42 -0.63 10.73
C LEU A 121 11.58 0.65 11.56
N GLY A 122 10.97 0.73 12.73
CA GLY A 122 11.00 1.92 13.59
C GLY A 122 10.35 3.13 12.92
N TRP A 123 11.00 4.29 12.95
CA TRP A 123 10.56 5.49 12.22
C TRP A 123 10.84 5.32 10.73
N ALA A 124 9.93 4.66 10.05
CA ALA A 124 10.15 4.15 8.71
C ALA A 124 10.15 5.25 7.62
N GLY A 125 9.43 6.36 7.80
CA GLY A 125 9.36 7.42 6.79
C GLY A 125 8.83 6.92 5.44
N ILE A 126 7.89 5.97 5.44
CA ILE A 126 7.37 5.36 4.22
C ILE A 126 6.14 6.12 3.74
N ALA A 127 6.05 6.35 2.43
CA ALA A 127 4.86 6.87 1.78
C ALA A 127 4.35 5.92 0.68
N VAL A 128 3.05 5.61 0.71
CA VAL A 128 2.34 4.91 -0.39
C VAL A 128 1.22 5.80 -0.87
N ARG A 129 1.14 6.05 -2.18
CA ARG A 129 0.21 7.06 -2.67
C ARG A 129 -0.27 6.85 -4.10
N ASN A 130 -1.37 7.57 -4.43
CA ASN A 130 -1.81 7.87 -5.79
C ASN A 130 -2.11 6.63 -6.62
N GLY A 131 -3.10 5.83 -6.23
CA GLY A 131 -3.52 4.69 -7.04
C GLY A 131 -4.49 3.74 -6.37
N GLN A 132 -4.63 2.56 -6.94
CA GLN A 132 -5.61 1.58 -6.51
C GLN A 132 -4.96 0.29 -6.01
N ILE A 133 -5.54 -0.31 -4.98
CA ILE A 133 -5.18 -1.64 -4.49
C ILE A 133 -6.48 -2.43 -4.34
N ARG A 134 -6.67 -3.47 -5.15
CA ARG A 134 -7.98 -4.12 -5.22
C ARG A 134 -7.92 -5.62 -5.50
N GLY A 135 -8.92 -6.33 -5.00
CA GLY A 135 -9.10 -7.75 -5.29
C GLY A 135 -8.00 -8.66 -4.73
N LEU A 136 -7.28 -8.22 -3.70
CA LEU A 136 -6.26 -9.02 -3.02
C LEU A 136 -6.92 -10.03 -2.08
N GLY A 137 -6.30 -11.19 -1.87
CA GLY A 137 -6.82 -12.22 -0.97
C GLY A 137 -6.76 -11.84 0.51
N GLY A 138 -5.77 -11.05 0.88
CA GLY A 138 -5.55 -10.48 2.20
C GLY A 138 -6.00 -9.02 2.30
N LEU A 139 -5.16 -8.22 2.94
CA LEU A 139 -5.33 -6.77 3.09
C LEU A 139 -4.91 -6.02 1.83
N GLY A 140 -5.53 -4.88 1.56
CA GLY A 140 -5.02 -3.97 0.54
C GLY A 140 -3.62 -3.45 0.91
N LEU A 141 -3.45 -2.99 2.15
CA LEU A 141 -2.17 -2.51 2.67
C LEU A 141 -1.98 -2.93 4.13
N ARG A 142 -0.77 -3.36 4.48
CA ARG A 142 -0.38 -3.65 5.85
C ARG A 142 0.91 -2.94 6.21
N ALA A 143 0.95 -2.37 7.40
CA ALA A 143 2.20 -2.00 8.06
C ALA A 143 2.40 -2.94 9.24
N GLY A 144 3.53 -3.63 9.27
CA GLY A 144 3.90 -4.51 10.36
C GLY A 144 4.14 -3.73 11.66
N ASP A 145 4.14 -4.46 12.75
CA ASP A 145 4.35 -3.90 14.09
C ASP A 145 5.70 -3.18 14.18
N ASP A 146 5.78 -2.18 15.07
CA ASP A 146 6.97 -1.36 15.29
C ASP A 146 7.49 -0.61 14.05
N SER A 147 6.61 -0.31 13.10
CA SER A 147 6.89 0.55 11.95
C SER A 147 6.01 1.80 12.00
N TRP A 148 6.61 2.99 12.11
CA TRP A 148 5.95 4.27 12.39
C TRP A 148 6.33 5.35 11.39
N GLY A 149 5.63 6.49 11.44
CA GLY A 149 5.98 7.67 10.62
C GLY A 149 5.61 7.49 9.15
N MET A 150 4.49 6.84 8.89
CA MET A 150 4.04 6.51 7.55
C MET A 150 2.99 7.48 7.03
N ARG A 151 2.88 7.56 5.72
CA ARG A 151 1.87 8.37 5.02
C ARG A 151 1.21 7.56 3.92
N MET A 152 -0.12 7.51 3.95
CA MET A 152 -0.97 6.85 2.97
C MET A 152 -1.91 7.89 2.38
N ASP A 153 -1.65 8.31 1.15
CA ASP A 153 -2.36 9.44 0.54
C ASP A 153 -2.97 9.04 -0.82
N ASP A 154 -4.17 9.55 -1.10
CA ASP A 154 -4.81 9.41 -2.43
C ASP A 154 -4.91 7.94 -2.90
N LEU A 155 -5.27 7.04 -1.98
CA LEU A 155 -5.41 5.62 -2.26
C LEU A 155 -6.87 5.20 -2.40
N SER A 156 -7.10 4.20 -3.25
CA SER A 156 -8.38 3.51 -3.39
C SER A 156 -8.19 2.03 -3.07
N LEU A 157 -8.67 1.58 -1.90
CA LEU A 157 -8.58 0.19 -1.44
C LEU A 157 -9.95 -0.47 -1.51
N ILE A 158 -10.14 -1.35 -2.49
CA ILE A 158 -11.49 -1.83 -2.85
C ILE A 158 -11.49 -3.35 -3.03
N ASN A 159 -12.53 -4.02 -2.49
CA ASN A 159 -12.77 -5.44 -2.73
C ASN A 159 -11.60 -6.35 -2.32
N ASN A 160 -10.90 -6.01 -1.24
CA ASN A 160 -9.87 -6.89 -0.70
C ASN A 160 -10.46 -7.88 0.29
N GLY A 161 -9.97 -9.10 0.30
CA GLY A 161 -10.58 -10.24 0.96
C GLY A 161 -10.58 -10.20 2.48
N ARG A 162 -9.71 -9.40 3.11
CA ARG A 162 -9.62 -9.32 4.58
C ARG A 162 -9.70 -7.91 5.14
N GLY A 163 -9.74 -6.90 4.30
CA GLY A 163 -9.87 -5.51 4.74
C GLY A 163 -9.12 -4.53 3.85
N GLY A 164 -9.33 -3.25 4.11
CA GLY A 164 -8.67 -2.17 3.39
C GLY A 164 -7.21 -2.03 3.80
N MET A 165 -6.96 -1.52 5.01
CA MET A 165 -5.60 -1.36 5.51
C MET A 165 -5.49 -1.57 7.03
N VAL A 166 -4.32 -2.08 7.44
CA VAL A 166 -3.85 -2.11 8.83
C VAL A 166 -2.57 -1.30 8.92
N VAL A 167 -2.59 -0.21 9.69
CA VAL A 167 -1.46 0.72 9.78
C VAL A 167 -1.29 1.24 11.20
N ASN A 168 -0.04 1.43 11.63
CA ASN A 168 0.29 1.97 12.93
C ASN A 168 1.13 3.25 12.77
N GLY A 169 0.87 4.28 13.62
CA GLY A 169 1.63 5.53 13.56
C GLY A 169 1.60 6.21 12.19
N ALA A 170 0.45 6.22 11.54
CA ALA A 170 0.29 6.66 10.16
C ALA A 170 -0.65 7.86 10.02
N VAL A 171 -0.38 8.70 9.03
CA VAL A 171 -1.34 9.65 8.48
C VAL A 171 -1.96 9.04 7.24
N VAL A 172 -3.28 8.93 7.21
CA VAL A 172 -4.06 8.46 6.06
C VAL A 172 -4.95 9.60 5.60
N SER A 173 -4.82 10.00 4.35
CA SER A 173 -5.61 11.12 3.84
C SER A 173 -6.13 10.90 2.42
N ARG A 174 -7.23 11.58 2.09
CA ARG A 174 -7.87 11.63 0.76
C ARG A 174 -8.04 10.25 0.12
N SER A 175 -8.37 9.26 0.94
CA SER A 175 -8.42 7.86 0.52
C SER A 175 -9.84 7.32 0.53
N LEU A 176 -10.12 6.41 -0.39
CA LEU A 176 -11.37 5.66 -0.49
C LEU A 176 -11.13 4.21 -0.07
N VAL A 177 -11.79 3.77 0.99
CA VAL A 177 -11.67 2.40 1.49
C VAL A 177 -13.06 1.77 1.53
N MET A 178 -13.37 0.91 0.56
CA MET A 178 -14.73 0.41 0.43
C MET A 178 -14.84 -1.04 -0.03
N ALA A 179 -15.97 -1.66 0.33
CA ALA A 179 -16.34 -3.00 -0.11
C ALA A 179 -15.27 -4.07 0.19
N ASN A 180 -14.53 -3.91 1.27
CA ASN A 180 -13.57 -4.91 1.72
C ASN A 180 -14.24 -5.89 2.69
N ASP A 181 -13.85 -7.17 2.66
CA ASP A 181 -14.38 -8.21 3.54
C ASP A 181 -13.67 -8.24 4.90
N GLY A 182 -13.73 -7.11 5.58
CA GLY A 182 -13.11 -6.84 6.86
C GLY A 182 -13.16 -5.34 7.19
N PRO A 183 -12.37 -4.86 8.15
CA PRO A 183 -12.30 -3.44 8.48
C PRO A 183 -11.82 -2.58 7.31
N GLY A 184 -12.33 -1.34 7.22
CA GLY A 184 -11.81 -0.37 6.26
C GLY A 184 -10.39 0.05 6.62
N VAL A 185 -10.24 0.77 7.73
CA VAL A 185 -8.94 1.22 8.28
C VAL A 185 -8.83 0.70 9.72
N GLN A 186 -7.76 0.01 10.02
CA GLN A 186 -7.48 -0.51 11.37
C GLN A 186 -6.07 -0.10 11.82
N GLY A 187 -5.88 0.12 13.13
CA GLY A 187 -4.54 0.32 13.69
C GLY A 187 -4.50 1.17 14.96
N HIS A 188 -3.29 1.59 15.30
CA HIS A 188 -2.99 2.42 16.46
C HIS A 188 -2.30 3.72 16.05
N SER A 189 -2.61 4.83 16.75
CA SER A 189 -2.02 6.14 16.47
C SER A 189 -2.22 6.59 15.00
N VAL A 190 -3.44 6.38 14.48
CA VAL A 190 -3.81 6.73 13.11
C VAL A 190 -4.45 8.11 13.10
N LEU A 191 -3.97 8.99 12.22
CA LEU A 191 -4.67 10.21 11.84
C LEU A 191 -5.35 9.98 10.50
N LEU A 192 -6.69 9.86 10.48
CA LEU A 192 -7.49 9.72 9.27
C LEU A 192 -8.20 11.04 8.93
N THR A 193 -7.93 11.57 7.74
CA THR A 193 -8.50 12.84 7.28
C THR A 193 -9.00 12.79 5.85
N GLU A 194 -10.06 13.55 5.56
CA GLU A 194 -10.58 13.77 4.21
C GLU A 194 -10.80 12.47 3.41
N SER A 195 -11.21 11.42 4.10
CA SER A 195 -11.29 10.07 3.56
C SER A 195 -12.70 9.51 3.67
N GLN A 196 -12.99 8.51 2.85
CA GLN A 196 -14.24 7.76 2.91
C GLN A 196 -13.95 6.30 3.26
N ALA A 197 -14.64 5.77 4.27
CA ALA A 197 -14.69 4.35 4.55
C ALA A 197 -16.15 3.87 4.53
N SER A 198 -16.51 3.05 3.55
CA SER A 198 -17.91 2.65 3.35
C SER A 198 -18.06 1.21 2.90
N ASN A 199 -19.20 0.62 3.27
CA ASN A 199 -19.57 -0.73 2.86
C ASN A 199 -18.46 -1.78 3.08
N ASN A 200 -17.71 -1.67 4.18
CA ASN A 200 -16.75 -2.70 4.58
C ASN A 200 -17.44 -3.71 5.51
N ASN A 201 -17.08 -4.99 5.45
CA ASN A 201 -17.62 -6.05 6.30
C ASN A 201 -16.97 -6.07 7.70
N GLY A 202 -16.54 -4.94 8.17
CA GLY A 202 -16.01 -4.62 9.47
C GLY A 202 -16.29 -3.16 9.77
N HIS A 203 -15.63 -2.59 10.78
CA HIS A 203 -15.72 -1.16 11.02
C HIS A 203 -15.13 -0.34 9.88
N GLY A 204 -15.70 0.82 9.58
CA GLY A 204 -15.07 1.79 8.67
C GLY A 204 -13.71 2.25 9.20
N LEU A 205 -13.67 2.61 10.50
CA LEU A 205 -12.45 2.90 11.24
C LEU A 205 -12.42 2.12 12.54
N SER A 206 -11.42 1.28 12.73
CA SER A 206 -11.12 0.55 13.97
C SER A 206 -9.72 0.93 14.45
N ALA A 207 -9.60 2.11 15.03
CA ALA A 207 -8.29 2.62 15.43
C ALA A 207 -8.36 3.46 16.70
N MET A 208 -7.22 3.61 17.35
CA MET A 208 -6.94 4.69 18.28
C MET A 208 -6.20 5.80 17.57
N GLY A 209 -6.52 7.07 17.84
CA GLY A 209 -5.88 8.20 17.19
C GLY A 209 -6.82 9.38 16.99
N ALA A 210 -6.72 10.06 15.86
CA ALA A 210 -7.55 11.20 15.53
C ALA A 210 -8.17 11.08 14.15
N ARG A 211 -9.27 11.77 13.91
CA ARG A 211 -9.98 11.77 12.64
C ARG A 211 -10.65 13.11 12.37
N GLY A 212 -10.74 13.50 11.10
CA GLY A 212 -11.41 14.74 10.74
C GLY A 212 -11.78 14.83 9.26
N GLY A 213 -12.95 15.38 8.97
CA GLY A 213 -13.42 15.56 7.60
C GLY A 213 -13.73 14.26 6.85
N ASN A 214 -14.04 13.17 7.55
CA ASN A 214 -14.26 11.87 6.92
C ASN A 214 -15.74 11.54 6.77
N PHE A 215 -16.03 10.65 5.82
CA PHE A 215 -17.34 10.09 5.60
C PHE A 215 -17.32 8.57 5.83
N PHE A 216 -18.18 8.09 6.75
CA PHE A 216 -18.33 6.68 7.06
C PHE A 216 -19.77 6.24 6.79
N GLN A 217 -19.97 5.21 6.00
CA GLN A 217 -21.32 4.74 5.66
C GLN A 217 -21.37 3.22 5.48
N SER A 218 -22.47 2.64 5.97
CA SER A 218 -22.82 1.24 5.68
C SER A 218 -21.71 0.23 5.97
N ASN A 219 -20.88 0.50 6.98
CA ASN A 219 -19.92 -0.48 7.45
C ASN A 219 -20.59 -1.44 8.43
N HIS A 220 -20.15 -2.69 8.49
CA HIS A 220 -20.81 -3.80 9.17
C HIS A 220 -20.03 -4.35 10.38
N GLY A 221 -19.18 -3.55 11.00
CA GLY A 221 -18.49 -3.93 12.22
C GLY A 221 -19.46 -4.28 13.36
N PRO A 222 -19.04 -5.10 14.32
CA PRO A 222 -19.87 -5.45 15.46
C PRO A 222 -20.17 -4.23 16.36
N GLY A 223 -21.39 -4.19 16.89
CA GLY A 223 -21.85 -3.17 17.83
C GLY A 223 -22.60 -2.00 17.20
N ALA A 224 -23.08 -1.08 18.06
CA ALA A 224 -23.95 0.03 17.66
C ALA A 224 -23.26 1.07 16.74
N ASN A 225 -21.94 1.12 16.75
CA ASN A 225 -21.12 2.07 15.99
C ASN A 225 -20.26 1.37 14.93
N ALA A 226 -20.92 0.60 14.05
CA ALA A 226 -20.22 -0.14 12.99
C ALA A 226 -19.34 0.73 12.09
N ASN A 227 -19.62 2.02 11.97
CA ASN A 227 -18.80 2.92 11.17
C ASN A 227 -17.46 3.26 11.83
N VAL A 228 -17.44 3.44 13.15
CA VAL A 228 -16.22 3.85 13.89
C VAL A 228 -16.20 3.21 15.27
N THR A 229 -15.08 2.63 15.67
CA THR A 229 -14.91 2.16 17.05
C THR A 229 -14.65 3.33 18.01
N PRO A 230 -15.03 3.21 19.30
CA PRO A 230 -14.62 4.17 20.33
C PRO A 230 -13.09 4.27 20.44
N GLY A 231 -12.60 5.44 20.86
CA GLY A 231 -11.16 5.64 21.12
C GLY A 231 -10.45 6.60 20.17
N THR A 232 -11.15 7.12 19.14
CA THR A 232 -10.62 8.20 18.29
C THR A 232 -11.12 9.56 18.73
N VAL A 233 -10.27 10.59 18.57
CA VAL A 233 -10.60 11.99 18.83
C VAL A 233 -11.05 12.65 17.53
N ASN A 234 -12.18 13.37 17.54
CA ASN A 234 -12.61 14.18 16.42
C ASN A 234 -11.81 15.50 16.39
N THR A 235 -11.10 15.77 15.31
CA THR A 235 -10.39 17.05 15.09
C THR A 235 -11.22 18.05 14.31
N THR A 236 -12.04 17.53 13.38
CA THR A 236 -13.05 18.27 12.60
C THR A 236 -14.27 17.37 12.43
N PRO A 237 -15.45 17.92 12.11
CA PRO A 237 -16.64 17.12 11.93
C PRO A 237 -16.46 15.96 10.97
N ASN A 238 -16.92 14.79 11.37
CA ASN A 238 -17.03 13.59 10.55
C ASN A 238 -18.50 13.24 10.36
N VAL A 239 -18.84 12.57 9.27
CA VAL A 239 -20.20 12.15 8.98
C VAL A 239 -20.31 10.63 9.00
N CYS A 240 -21.25 10.09 9.79
CA CYS A 240 -21.57 8.68 9.86
C CYS A 240 -23.00 8.44 9.32
N GLY A 241 -23.08 8.02 8.07
CA GLY A 241 -24.35 7.98 7.36
C GLY A 241 -24.88 9.39 7.10
N SER A 242 -26.01 9.74 7.72
CA SER A 242 -26.63 11.08 7.63
C SER A 242 -26.44 11.95 8.87
N ILE A 243 -25.67 11.49 9.85
CA ILE A 243 -25.47 12.18 11.14
C ILE A 243 -23.99 12.37 11.44
N ALA A 244 -23.68 13.27 12.37
CA ALA A 244 -22.32 13.39 12.89
C ALA A 244 -21.87 12.07 13.56
N CYS A 245 -20.60 11.71 13.40
CA CYS A 245 -20.04 10.57 14.12
C CYS A 245 -19.95 10.86 15.64
N PRO A 246 -20.18 9.85 16.48
CA PRO A 246 -20.00 9.97 17.91
C PRO A 246 -18.55 10.25 18.32
#